data_ebb9284c53b448b8afa502bf0fc9e07c
#
_entry.id   ebb9284c53b448b8afa502bf0fc9e07c
#
_cell.length_a   1.000
_cell.length_b   1.000
_cell.length_c   1.000
_cell.angle_alpha   90.00
_cell.angle_beta   90.00
_cell.angle_gamma   90.00
#
_symmetry.space_group_name_H-M   'P 1'
#
loop_
_entity.id
_entity.type
_entity.pdbx_description
1 polymer ?
#
loop_
_entity_poly.entity_id
_entity_poly.type
_entity_poly.pdbx_seq_one_letter_code
_entity_poly.pdbx_strand_id
1 'polypeptide(L)'
;MRQPLPRLHAITDERIARRVDLDLIAAALAEGGGSDLAFHARGRGLTGLDHFELAGRLAVRPPGRLFVNDRLDVALSVPAAGVQLGHGSLPVSAARALNPLWWIGVSVHDLPEAEAARLSGADYLVVGPVFATASHPGRTPLGLATLQQIVAAAGDLPVIAIGGMTIDRVPEVRGAGAYGVAAIRALWDDAEPAAAARRMREWMS
;
A
#
# COMPACT_ATOMS: atom_id res chain seq x y z
N MET A 1 -20.39 -8.01 -2.56
CA MET A 1 -19.20 -8.01 -3.45
C MET A 1 -18.18 -7.03 -2.90
N ARG A 2 -16.88 -7.37 -2.94
CA ARG A 2 -15.80 -6.41 -2.61
C ARG A 2 -15.78 -5.29 -3.66
N GLN A 3 -15.53 -4.03 -3.23
CA GLN A 3 -15.25 -2.94 -4.16
C GLN A 3 -13.90 -3.20 -4.88
N PRO A 4 -13.67 -2.64 -6.07
CA PRO A 4 -12.39 -2.79 -6.78
C PRO A 4 -11.20 -2.39 -5.91
N LEU A 5 -10.03 -3.04 -6.08
CA LEU A 5 -8.81 -2.65 -5.39
C LEU A 5 -8.44 -1.19 -5.76
N PRO A 6 -8.12 -0.31 -4.79
CA PRO A 6 -7.58 1.01 -5.11
C PRO A 6 -6.28 0.93 -5.89
N ARG A 7 -6.01 1.95 -6.72
CA ARG A 7 -4.77 2.03 -7.49
C ARG A 7 -3.69 2.89 -6.82
N LEU A 8 -4.09 3.75 -5.88
CA LEU A 8 -3.18 4.63 -5.13
C LEU A 8 -3.16 4.21 -3.66
N HIS A 9 -1.98 3.87 -3.14
CA HIS A 9 -1.80 3.43 -1.77
C HIS A 9 -0.92 4.41 -1.00
N ALA A 10 -1.51 5.14 -0.03
CA ALA A 10 -0.81 6.04 0.88
C ALA A 10 -0.39 5.28 2.13
N ILE A 11 0.90 4.93 2.22
CA ILE A 11 1.42 4.12 3.32
C ILE A 11 2.01 5.03 4.39
N THR A 12 1.68 4.79 5.67
CA THR A 12 2.33 5.45 6.80
C THR A 12 3.64 4.75 7.20
N ASP A 13 4.50 5.49 7.87
CA ASP A 13 5.61 5.00 8.67
C ASP A 13 5.47 5.55 10.11
N GLU A 14 6.40 5.21 11.01
CA GLU A 14 6.37 5.68 12.39
C GLU A 14 6.40 7.20 12.51
N ARG A 15 7.13 7.87 11.63
CA ARG A 15 7.23 9.32 11.59
C ARG A 15 5.89 9.95 11.24
N ILE A 16 5.21 9.40 10.24
CA ILE A 16 3.89 9.88 9.80
C ILE A 16 2.83 9.57 10.86
N ALA A 17 2.85 8.38 11.46
CA ALA A 17 1.91 7.99 12.49
C ALA A 17 1.89 8.96 13.70
N ARG A 18 3.04 9.59 13.99
CA ARG A 18 3.20 10.55 15.11
C ARG A 18 2.99 12.01 14.74
N ARG A 19 2.62 12.30 13.49
CA ARG A 19 2.37 13.69 13.07
C ARG A 19 1.13 14.27 13.73
N VAL A 20 1.23 15.51 14.17
CA VAL A 20 0.10 16.24 14.76
C VAL A 20 -0.95 16.60 13.72
N ASP A 21 -0.52 16.79 12.46
CA ASP A 21 -1.34 17.16 11.30
C ASP A 21 -1.78 15.96 10.44
N LEU A 22 -1.58 14.72 10.94
CA LEU A 22 -1.96 13.49 10.22
C LEU A 22 -3.39 13.55 9.66
N ASP A 23 -4.33 14.01 10.47
CA ASP A 23 -5.76 14.03 10.11
C ASP A 23 -6.06 15.01 8.98
N LEU A 24 -5.40 16.17 8.97
CA LEU A 24 -5.53 17.16 7.90
C LEU A 24 -4.97 16.62 6.58
N ILE A 25 -3.78 16.02 6.64
CA ILE A 25 -3.14 15.46 5.45
C ILE A 25 -3.94 14.27 4.92
N ALA A 26 -4.41 13.37 5.81
CA ALA A 26 -5.24 12.23 5.40
C ALA A 26 -6.54 12.69 4.74
N ALA A 27 -7.19 13.75 5.24
CA ALA A 27 -8.38 14.31 4.63
C ALA A 27 -8.09 14.88 3.23
N ALA A 28 -6.99 15.61 3.07
CA ALA A 28 -6.56 16.14 1.77
C ALA A 28 -6.21 15.02 0.77
N LEU A 29 -5.51 13.98 1.24
CA LEU A 29 -5.23 12.80 0.41
C LEU A 29 -6.52 12.08 -0.02
N ALA A 30 -7.52 11.94 0.87
CA ALA A 30 -8.81 11.34 0.55
C ALA A 30 -9.58 12.17 -0.49
N GLU A 31 -9.56 13.49 -0.39
CA GLU A 31 -10.14 14.41 -1.38
C GLU A 31 -9.52 14.20 -2.76
N GLY A 32 -8.18 14.19 -2.87
CA GLY A 32 -7.48 14.04 -4.14
C GLY A 32 -7.54 12.64 -4.74
N GLY A 33 -7.42 11.61 -3.89
CA GLY A 33 -7.35 10.22 -4.30
C GLY A 33 -8.72 9.59 -4.55
N GLY A 34 -9.77 10.10 -3.91
CA GLY A 34 -11.12 9.57 -4.07
C GLY A 34 -11.25 8.11 -3.65
N SER A 35 -12.14 7.37 -4.30
CA SER A 35 -12.37 5.93 -4.05
C SER A 35 -11.20 5.04 -4.49
N ASP A 36 -10.27 5.59 -5.27
CA ASP A 36 -9.05 4.89 -5.69
C ASP A 36 -7.90 4.99 -4.67
N LEU A 37 -8.13 5.61 -3.51
CA LEU A 37 -7.14 5.71 -2.45
C LEU A 37 -7.31 4.61 -1.40
N ALA A 38 -6.20 3.94 -1.09
CA ALA A 38 -6.02 3.09 0.09
C ALA A 38 -5.08 3.78 1.08
N PHE A 39 -5.50 3.92 2.32
CA PHE A 39 -4.62 4.25 3.44
C PHE A 39 -4.07 2.97 4.05
N HIS A 40 -2.77 2.91 4.29
CA HIS A 40 -2.15 1.81 4.99
C HIS A 40 -1.71 2.25 6.39
N ALA A 41 -2.38 1.74 7.42
CA ALA A 41 -1.92 1.87 8.80
C ALA A 41 -0.69 0.97 8.99
N ARG A 42 0.49 1.58 9.03
CA ARG A 42 1.77 0.88 9.15
C ARG A 42 2.76 1.67 10.01
N GLY A 43 3.43 0.96 10.93
CA GLY A 43 4.54 1.50 11.73
C GLY A 43 5.19 0.35 12.51
N ARG A 44 6.44 0.02 12.20
CA ARG A 44 7.12 -1.16 12.77
C ARG A 44 7.37 -1.07 14.27
N GLY A 45 7.58 0.13 14.80
CA GLY A 45 7.81 0.39 16.24
C GLY A 45 6.58 0.87 17.00
N LEU A 46 5.38 0.81 16.39
CA LEU A 46 4.15 1.17 17.09
C LEU A 46 3.75 0.06 18.06
N THR A 47 3.29 0.46 19.25
CA THR A 47 2.59 -0.45 20.15
C THR A 47 1.27 -0.92 19.54
N GLY A 48 0.64 -1.93 20.13
CA GLY A 48 -0.69 -2.38 19.68
C GLY A 48 -1.73 -1.26 19.74
N LEU A 49 -1.71 -0.48 20.83
CA LEU A 49 -2.62 0.66 21.02
C LEU A 49 -2.37 1.76 19.99
N ASP A 50 -1.10 2.19 19.80
CA ASP A 50 -0.77 3.22 18.82
C ASP A 50 -1.18 2.81 17.39
N HIS A 51 -1.02 1.53 17.05
CA HIS A 51 -1.42 1.02 15.74
C HIS A 51 -2.95 1.01 15.57
N PHE A 52 -3.68 0.63 16.61
CA PHE A 52 -5.14 0.70 16.64
C PHE A 52 -5.64 2.15 16.50
N GLU A 53 -5.07 3.09 17.24
CA GLU A 53 -5.41 4.51 17.15
C GLU A 53 -5.11 5.09 15.76
N LEU A 54 -3.95 4.78 15.19
CA LEU A 54 -3.60 5.16 13.81
C LEU A 54 -4.64 4.62 12.82
N ALA A 55 -4.97 3.33 12.92
CA ALA A 55 -5.95 2.69 12.04
C ALA A 55 -7.33 3.36 12.19
N GLY A 56 -7.77 3.65 13.40
CA GLY A 56 -9.02 4.35 13.68
C GLY A 56 -9.07 5.76 13.05
N ARG A 57 -7.98 6.53 13.16
CA ARG A 57 -7.87 7.86 12.55
C ARG A 57 -7.96 7.81 11.02
N LEU A 58 -7.37 6.79 10.39
CA LEU A 58 -7.40 6.63 8.92
C LEU A 58 -8.74 6.05 8.43
N ALA A 59 -9.41 5.21 9.23
CA ALA A 59 -10.68 4.59 8.87
C ALA A 59 -11.81 5.59 8.61
N VAL A 60 -11.77 6.75 9.27
CA VAL A 60 -12.81 7.80 9.17
C VAL A 60 -12.50 8.85 8.11
N ARG A 61 -11.82 8.46 7.01
CA ARG A 61 -11.42 9.34 5.89
C ARG A 61 -12.00 8.87 4.55
N PRO A 62 -13.35 8.77 4.42
CA PRO A 62 -13.94 8.44 3.13
C PRO A 62 -13.66 9.56 2.11
N PRO A 63 -13.64 9.22 0.81
CA PRO A 63 -13.91 7.92 0.23
C PRO A 63 -12.70 6.95 0.22
N GLY A 64 -11.55 7.33 0.78
CA GLY A 64 -10.39 6.45 0.94
C GLY A 64 -10.73 5.23 1.81
N ARG A 65 -10.07 4.12 1.55
CA ARG A 65 -10.28 2.85 2.26
C ARG A 65 -9.08 2.48 3.12
N LEU A 66 -9.33 1.91 4.31
CA LEU A 66 -8.29 1.48 5.22
C LEU A 66 -7.78 0.08 4.90
N PHE A 67 -6.48 -0.06 4.88
CA PHE A 67 -5.73 -1.32 4.92
C PHE A 67 -4.82 -1.32 6.15
N VAL A 68 -4.69 -2.46 6.82
CA VAL A 68 -3.83 -2.59 8.00
C VAL A 68 -2.65 -3.50 7.68
N ASN A 69 -1.43 -3.04 7.98
CA ASN A 69 -0.23 -3.84 7.76
C ASN A 69 0.03 -4.76 8.98
N ASP A 70 0.28 -6.03 8.70
CA ASP A 70 0.79 -7.08 9.61
C ASP A 70 -0.11 -7.42 10.81
N ARG A 71 -0.84 -6.46 11.37
CA ARG A 71 -1.64 -6.57 12.60
C ARG A 71 -3.10 -6.96 12.30
N LEU A 72 -3.33 -8.28 12.14
CA LEU A 72 -4.68 -8.81 11.87
C LEU A 72 -5.66 -8.57 13.01
N ASP A 73 -5.19 -8.53 14.25
CA ASP A 73 -5.97 -8.16 15.44
C ASP A 73 -6.49 -6.71 15.36
N VAL A 74 -5.66 -5.78 14.93
CA VAL A 74 -6.07 -4.40 14.67
C VAL A 74 -7.07 -4.34 13.51
N ALA A 75 -6.80 -5.07 12.42
CA ALA A 75 -7.70 -5.10 11.26
C ALA A 75 -9.10 -5.63 11.59
N LEU A 76 -9.22 -6.56 12.55
CA LEU A 76 -10.51 -7.06 13.05
C LEU A 76 -11.26 -6.03 13.91
N SER A 77 -10.53 -5.09 14.51
CA SER A 77 -11.09 -4.11 15.46
C SER A 77 -11.51 -2.79 14.79
N VAL A 78 -11.27 -2.63 13.48
CA VAL A 78 -11.58 -1.42 12.71
C VAL A 78 -12.25 -1.81 11.37
N PRO A 79 -12.95 -0.89 10.67
CA PRO A 79 -13.54 -1.18 9.36
C PRO A 79 -12.48 -1.27 8.26
N ALA A 80 -11.55 -2.23 8.35
CA ALA A 80 -10.52 -2.46 7.35
C ALA A 80 -11.11 -3.11 6.08
N ALA A 81 -10.80 -2.53 4.92
CA ALA A 81 -11.11 -3.10 3.61
C ALA A 81 -10.13 -4.23 3.23
N GLY A 82 -8.96 -4.26 3.84
CA GLY A 82 -7.94 -5.26 3.57
C GLY A 82 -6.77 -5.22 4.53
N VAL A 83 -5.85 -6.14 4.30
CA VAL A 83 -4.61 -6.28 5.06
C VAL A 83 -3.42 -6.40 4.11
N GLN A 84 -2.26 -5.91 4.55
CA GLN A 84 -0.99 -6.04 3.84
C GLN A 84 -0.04 -6.88 4.68
N LEU A 85 0.39 -8.00 4.16
CA LEU A 85 1.26 -8.94 4.84
C LEU A 85 2.72 -8.77 4.39
N GLY A 86 3.60 -8.59 5.35
CA GLY A 86 5.04 -8.54 5.15
C GLY A 86 5.72 -9.87 5.44
N HIS A 87 7.05 -9.91 5.38
CA HIS A 87 7.85 -11.14 5.55
C HIS A 87 7.67 -11.82 6.93
N GLY A 88 7.34 -11.08 7.98
CA GLY A 88 7.13 -11.62 9.34
C GLY A 88 5.65 -11.78 9.72
N SER A 89 4.73 -11.63 8.77
CA SER A 89 3.29 -11.70 9.03
C SER A 89 2.80 -13.15 9.08
N LEU A 90 1.57 -13.32 9.57
CA LEU A 90 0.86 -14.59 9.44
C LEU A 90 0.61 -14.93 7.95
N PRO A 91 0.47 -16.21 7.61
CA PRO A 91 0.23 -16.61 6.22
C PRO A 91 -1.12 -16.12 5.69
N VAL A 92 -1.22 -15.98 4.36
CA VAL A 92 -2.45 -15.57 3.65
C VAL A 92 -3.67 -16.38 4.08
N SER A 93 -3.52 -17.71 4.25
CA SER A 93 -4.59 -18.59 4.68
C SER A 93 -5.16 -18.23 6.06
N ALA A 94 -4.32 -17.81 6.99
CA ALA A 94 -4.75 -17.36 8.31
C ALA A 94 -5.56 -16.05 8.23
N ALA A 95 -5.08 -15.07 7.44
CA ALA A 95 -5.82 -13.83 7.21
C ALA A 95 -7.17 -14.09 6.51
N ARG A 96 -7.18 -15.00 5.54
CA ARG A 96 -8.40 -15.40 4.82
C ARG A 96 -9.42 -16.08 5.74
N ALA A 97 -8.97 -16.90 6.67
CA ALA A 97 -9.83 -17.57 7.66
C ALA A 97 -10.47 -16.57 8.64
N LEU A 98 -9.75 -15.50 8.99
CA LEU A 98 -10.27 -14.45 9.88
C LEU A 98 -11.35 -13.59 9.20
N ASN A 99 -11.11 -13.21 7.95
CA ASN A 99 -12.11 -12.45 7.19
C ASN A 99 -11.97 -12.71 5.67
N PRO A 100 -12.89 -13.48 5.07
CA PRO A 100 -12.85 -13.81 3.65
C PRO A 100 -13.11 -12.61 2.73
N LEU A 101 -13.62 -11.50 3.26
CA LEU A 101 -13.94 -10.29 2.48
C LEU A 101 -12.77 -9.31 2.37
N TRP A 102 -11.70 -9.47 3.16
CA TRP A 102 -10.54 -8.60 3.03
C TRP A 102 -9.83 -8.76 1.69
N TRP A 103 -9.31 -7.66 1.18
CA TRP A 103 -8.21 -7.68 0.23
C TRP A 103 -6.94 -8.06 0.97
N ILE A 104 -6.29 -9.15 0.57
CA ILE A 104 -5.06 -9.62 1.20
C ILE A 104 -3.89 -9.40 0.25
N GLY A 105 -3.05 -8.41 0.56
CA GLY A 105 -1.83 -8.13 -0.17
C GLY A 105 -0.61 -8.77 0.46
N VAL A 106 0.37 -9.12 -0.36
CA VAL A 106 1.67 -9.63 0.09
C VAL A 106 2.79 -8.74 -0.46
N SER A 107 3.75 -8.40 0.40
CA SER A 107 4.95 -7.66 0.01
C SER A 107 5.96 -8.62 -0.58
N VAL A 108 6.46 -8.33 -1.79
CA VAL A 108 7.42 -9.17 -2.51
C VAL A 108 8.58 -8.34 -3.05
N HIS A 109 9.75 -8.99 -3.15
CA HIS A 109 11.00 -8.33 -3.47
C HIS A 109 11.75 -9.01 -4.62
N ASP A 110 11.27 -10.14 -5.09
CA ASP A 110 11.83 -10.88 -6.22
C ASP A 110 10.77 -11.76 -6.87
N LEU A 111 11.17 -12.46 -7.93
CA LEU A 111 10.29 -13.33 -8.70
C LEU A 111 9.81 -14.56 -7.91
N PRO A 112 10.70 -15.29 -7.19
CA PRO A 112 10.28 -16.41 -6.34
C PRO A 112 9.24 -16.03 -5.28
N GLU A 113 9.41 -14.88 -4.61
CA GLU A 113 8.45 -14.38 -3.63
C GLU A 113 7.09 -14.06 -4.29
N ALA A 114 7.10 -13.50 -5.50
CA ALA A 114 5.87 -13.19 -6.23
C ALA A 114 5.09 -14.47 -6.61
N GLU A 115 5.78 -15.50 -7.09
CA GLU A 115 5.18 -16.80 -7.39
C GLU A 115 4.62 -17.47 -6.12
N ALA A 116 5.38 -17.47 -5.02
CA ALA A 116 4.93 -18.01 -3.75
C ALA A 116 3.68 -17.28 -3.22
N ALA A 117 3.67 -15.95 -3.30
CA ALA A 117 2.52 -15.14 -2.88
C ALA A 117 1.27 -15.45 -3.74
N ARG A 118 1.43 -15.58 -5.06
CA ARG A 118 0.34 -15.98 -5.96
C ARG A 118 -0.22 -17.35 -5.59
N LEU A 119 0.63 -18.33 -5.37
CA LEU A 119 0.23 -19.69 -4.99
C LEU A 119 -0.43 -19.75 -3.59
N SER A 120 -0.09 -18.84 -2.70
CA SER A 120 -0.70 -18.75 -1.36
C SER A 120 -2.13 -18.18 -1.37
N GLY A 121 -2.63 -17.69 -2.50
CA GLY A 121 -3.96 -17.10 -2.63
C GLY A 121 -4.04 -15.62 -2.23
N ALA A 122 -2.94 -14.86 -2.35
CA ALA A 122 -2.95 -13.41 -2.24
C ALA A 122 -3.91 -12.79 -3.27
N ASP A 123 -4.51 -11.66 -2.93
CA ASP A 123 -5.40 -10.92 -3.85
C ASP A 123 -4.64 -9.85 -4.65
N TYR A 124 -3.48 -9.39 -4.16
CA TYR A 124 -2.61 -8.43 -4.84
C TYR A 124 -1.18 -8.48 -4.27
N LEU A 125 -0.23 -7.96 -5.03
CA LEU A 125 1.18 -7.88 -4.64
C LEU A 125 1.60 -6.42 -4.44
N VAL A 126 2.44 -6.17 -3.43
CA VAL A 126 3.18 -4.91 -3.28
C VAL A 126 4.65 -5.17 -3.56
N VAL A 127 5.13 -4.66 -4.69
CA VAL A 127 6.45 -4.97 -5.24
C VAL A 127 7.43 -3.82 -5.04
N GLY A 128 8.55 -4.08 -4.40
CA GLY A 128 9.57 -3.04 -4.23
C GLY A 128 10.75 -3.40 -3.32
N PRO A 129 11.70 -2.45 -3.19
CA PRO A 129 11.67 -1.10 -3.76
C PRO A 129 12.01 -1.05 -5.25
N VAL A 130 11.17 -0.41 -6.07
CA VAL A 130 11.43 -0.27 -7.52
C VAL A 130 12.56 0.72 -7.78
N PHE A 131 12.55 1.85 -7.08
CA PHE A 131 13.60 2.87 -7.14
C PHE A 131 14.28 3.03 -5.78
N ALA A 132 15.45 3.66 -5.75
CA ALA A 132 16.16 3.97 -4.52
C ALA A 132 15.26 4.79 -3.57
N THR A 133 15.24 4.43 -2.29
CA THR A 133 14.37 5.03 -1.30
C THR A 133 15.03 5.15 0.07
N ALA A 134 14.80 6.26 0.74
CA ALA A 134 15.27 6.47 2.10
C ALA A 134 14.55 5.60 3.16
N SER A 135 13.40 4.99 2.82
CA SER A 135 12.70 4.07 3.72
C SER A 135 13.40 2.71 3.86
N HIS A 136 14.31 2.38 2.93
CA HIS A 136 15.14 1.17 2.97
C HIS A 136 16.56 1.54 2.48
N PRO A 137 17.34 2.29 3.29
CA PRO A 137 18.68 2.71 2.91
C PRO A 137 19.56 1.48 2.68
N GLY A 138 20.37 1.51 1.61
CA GLY A 138 21.30 0.43 1.27
C GLY A 138 20.68 -0.78 0.54
N ARG A 139 19.38 -0.83 0.36
CA ARG A 139 18.76 -1.89 -0.45
C ARG A 139 18.84 -1.54 -1.94
N THR A 140 19.36 -2.46 -2.75
CA THR A 140 19.40 -2.30 -4.21
C THR A 140 18.00 -2.22 -4.78
N PRO A 141 17.66 -1.21 -5.58
CA PRO A 141 16.38 -1.12 -6.25
C PRO A 141 16.19 -2.27 -7.25
N LEU A 142 14.96 -2.74 -7.39
CA LEU A 142 14.60 -3.78 -8.37
C LEU A 142 14.72 -3.28 -9.82
N GLY A 143 14.42 -2.02 -10.06
CA GLY A 143 14.31 -1.43 -11.38
C GLY A 143 13.04 -1.87 -12.15
N LEU A 144 12.79 -1.20 -13.27
CA LEU A 144 11.59 -1.41 -14.08
C LEU A 144 11.58 -2.78 -14.78
N ALA A 145 12.75 -3.28 -15.20
CA ALA A 145 12.83 -4.58 -15.88
C ALA A 145 12.41 -5.73 -14.94
N THR A 146 12.86 -5.73 -13.69
CA THR A 146 12.43 -6.73 -12.70
C THR A 146 10.95 -6.57 -12.34
N LEU A 147 10.46 -5.32 -12.22
CA LEU A 147 9.03 -5.06 -12.02
C LEU A 147 8.20 -5.69 -13.15
N GLN A 148 8.59 -5.49 -14.40
CA GLN A 148 7.91 -6.06 -15.57
C GLN A 148 7.89 -7.59 -15.55
N GLN A 149 8.99 -8.23 -15.16
CA GLN A 149 9.06 -9.69 -15.01
C GLN A 149 8.11 -10.19 -13.92
N ILE A 150 8.05 -9.49 -12.77
CA ILE A 150 7.14 -9.83 -11.67
C ILE A 150 5.68 -9.64 -12.09
N VAL A 151 5.36 -8.56 -12.80
CA VAL A 151 4.01 -8.33 -13.35
C VAL A 151 3.60 -9.48 -14.28
N ALA A 152 4.48 -9.91 -15.17
CA ALA A 152 4.21 -11.02 -16.08
C ALA A 152 3.98 -12.34 -15.32
N ALA A 153 4.75 -12.62 -14.26
CA ALA A 153 4.62 -13.82 -13.45
C ALA A 153 3.40 -13.78 -12.51
N ALA A 154 2.96 -12.59 -12.09
CA ALA A 154 1.77 -12.40 -11.27
C ALA A 154 0.48 -12.77 -12.03
N GLY A 155 0.49 -12.72 -13.36
CA GLY A 155 -0.68 -13.01 -14.19
C GLY A 155 -1.79 -11.99 -13.95
N ASP A 156 -2.95 -12.45 -13.48
CA ASP A 156 -4.13 -11.59 -13.23
C ASP A 156 -4.08 -10.88 -11.86
N LEU A 157 -3.07 -11.14 -11.01
CA LEU A 157 -2.96 -10.47 -9.73
C LEU A 157 -2.53 -9.02 -9.91
N PRO A 158 -3.28 -8.04 -9.36
CA PRO A 158 -2.86 -6.65 -9.36
C PRO A 158 -1.50 -6.46 -8.67
N VAL A 159 -0.59 -5.75 -9.33
CA VAL A 159 0.73 -5.40 -8.80
C VAL A 159 0.77 -3.91 -8.47
N ILE A 160 1.05 -3.60 -7.21
CA ILE A 160 1.24 -2.24 -6.70
C ILE A 160 2.74 -1.99 -6.57
N ALA A 161 3.28 -1.05 -7.35
CA ALA A 161 4.70 -0.69 -7.29
C ALA A 161 5.00 0.26 -6.13
N ILE A 162 6.05 -0.01 -5.35
CA ILE A 162 6.48 0.82 -4.22
C ILE A 162 7.99 1.06 -4.24
N GLY A 163 8.40 2.14 -3.58
CA GLY A 163 9.80 2.48 -3.31
C GLY A 163 10.34 3.55 -4.25
N GLY A 164 10.73 4.69 -3.65
CA GLY A 164 11.22 5.85 -4.38
C GLY A 164 10.21 6.47 -5.33
N MET A 165 8.92 6.22 -5.11
CA MET A 165 7.85 6.70 -5.97
C MET A 165 7.73 8.23 -5.89
N THR A 166 7.68 8.87 -7.07
CA THR A 166 7.34 10.28 -7.28
C THR A 166 6.26 10.37 -8.35
N ILE A 167 5.62 11.52 -8.51
CA ILE A 167 4.59 11.72 -9.52
C ILE A 167 5.13 11.40 -10.93
N ASP A 168 6.34 11.84 -11.24
CA ASP A 168 6.95 11.66 -12.57
C ASP A 168 7.32 10.18 -12.88
N ARG A 169 7.44 9.35 -11.86
CA ARG A 169 7.74 7.91 -12.00
C ARG A 169 6.50 7.03 -12.17
N VAL A 170 5.31 7.57 -11.92
CA VAL A 170 4.06 6.82 -12.09
C VAL A 170 3.88 6.32 -13.52
N PRO A 171 4.09 7.13 -14.58
CA PRO A 171 4.03 6.66 -15.97
C PRO A 171 5.01 5.52 -16.27
N GLU A 172 6.23 5.55 -15.69
CA GLU A 172 7.24 4.52 -15.93
C GLU A 172 6.79 3.16 -15.38
N VAL A 173 6.30 3.12 -14.11
CA VAL A 173 5.85 1.86 -13.50
C VAL A 173 4.55 1.36 -14.12
N ARG A 174 3.68 2.26 -14.58
CA ARG A 174 2.49 1.90 -15.35
C ARG A 174 2.88 1.27 -16.68
N GLY A 175 3.87 1.85 -17.39
CA GLY A 175 4.43 1.29 -18.62
C GLY A 175 5.06 -0.09 -18.42
N ALA A 176 5.56 -0.39 -17.22
CA ALA A 176 6.02 -1.73 -16.84
C ALA A 176 4.88 -2.69 -16.42
N GLY A 177 3.61 -2.27 -16.51
CA GLY A 177 2.43 -3.09 -16.27
C GLY A 177 1.89 -3.05 -14.85
N ALA A 178 2.39 -2.17 -13.97
CA ALA A 178 1.84 -2.03 -12.63
C ALA A 178 0.37 -1.60 -12.66
N TYR A 179 -0.47 -2.26 -11.85
CA TYR A 179 -1.87 -1.92 -11.64
C TYR A 179 -2.04 -0.61 -10.87
N GLY A 180 -1.17 -0.36 -9.91
CA GLY A 180 -1.21 0.79 -9.03
C GLY A 180 0.14 1.13 -8.43
N VAL A 181 0.17 2.19 -7.64
CA VAL A 181 1.38 2.67 -6.97
C VAL A 181 1.15 2.88 -5.48
N ALA A 182 2.20 2.68 -4.70
CA ALA A 182 2.23 2.99 -3.28
C ALA A 182 3.33 4.01 -2.98
N ALA A 183 3.00 5.02 -2.19
CA ALA A 183 3.95 6.05 -1.79
C ALA A 183 3.83 6.37 -0.30
N ILE A 184 4.95 6.83 0.27
CA ILE A 184 5.03 7.41 1.60
C ILE A 184 5.23 8.92 1.42
N ARG A 185 6.46 9.35 1.21
CA ARG A 185 6.83 10.76 1.22
C ARG A 185 6.16 11.59 0.13
N ALA A 186 6.06 11.05 -1.07
CA ALA A 186 5.46 11.77 -2.21
C ALA A 186 3.95 12.07 -2.04
N LEU A 187 3.33 11.53 -0.99
CA LEU A 187 1.96 11.83 -0.60
C LEU A 187 1.90 12.59 0.73
N TRP A 188 2.55 12.04 1.77
CA TRP A 188 2.44 12.56 3.13
C TRP A 188 3.29 13.81 3.41
N ASP A 189 4.36 14.03 2.64
CA ASP A 189 5.27 15.18 2.81
C ASP A 189 5.13 16.20 1.66
N ASP A 190 4.18 16.00 0.75
CA ASP A 190 3.91 17.00 -0.29
C ASP A 190 3.26 18.25 0.32
N ALA A 191 3.61 19.41 -0.22
CA ALA A 191 3.04 20.68 0.22
C ALA A 191 1.54 20.79 -0.11
N GLU A 192 1.09 20.08 -1.15
CA GLU A 192 -0.28 20.03 -1.63
C GLU A 192 -0.77 18.55 -1.76
N PRO A 193 -1.04 17.85 -0.62
CA PRO A 193 -1.33 16.41 -0.63
C PRO A 193 -2.52 16.03 -1.52
N ALA A 194 -3.57 16.86 -1.57
CA ALA A 194 -4.72 16.62 -2.44
C ALA A 194 -4.35 16.64 -3.93
N ALA A 195 -3.53 17.60 -4.34
CA ALA A 195 -3.06 17.71 -5.71
C ALA A 195 -2.10 16.56 -6.07
N ALA A 196 -1.20 16.17 -5.16
CA ALA A 196 -0.29 15.05 -5.34
C ALA A 196 -1.07 13.73 -5.54
N ALA A 197 -2.05 13.46 -4.68
CA ALA A 197 -2.90 12.27 -4.79
C ALA A 197 -3.70 12.25 -6.10
N ARG A 198 -4.28 13.40 -6.48
CA ARG A 198 -5.03 13.52 -7.74
C ARG A 198 -4.15 13.23 -8.95
N ARG A 199 -2.97 13.84 -9.04
CA ARG A 199 -2.03 13.64 -10.16
C ARG A 199 -1.57 12.19 -10.26
N MET A 200 -1.20 11.54 -9.14
CA MET A 200 -0.82 10.13 -9.16
C MET A 200 -1.96 9.23 -9.61
N ARG A 201 -3.20 9.48 -9.16
CA ARG A 201 -4.39 8.72 -9.58
C ARG A 201 -4.65 8.89 -11.08
N GLU A 202 -4.60 10.11 -11.60
CA GLU A 202 -4.84 10.40 -13.02
C GLU A 202 -3.87 9.63 -13.94
N TRP A 203 -2.61 9.51 -13.55
CA TRP A 203 -1.64 8.70 -14.28
C TRP A 203 -1.93 7.20 -14.24
N MET A 204 -2.70 6.72 -13.26
CA MET A 204 -3.07 5.30 -13.12
C MET A 204 -4.44 4.96 -13.75
N SER A 205 -5.17 5.95 -14.27
CA SER A 205 -6.49 5.78 -14.91
C SER A 205 -6.44 5.14 -16.29
#